data_f492449dee410e955089e1bd7537ea6e
#
_entry.id   f492449dee410e955089e1bd7537ea6e
#
_cell.length_a   1.000
_cell.length_b   1.000
_cell.length_c   1.000
_cell.angle_alpha   90.00
_cell.angle_beta   90.00
_cell.angle_gamma   90.00
#
_symmetry.space_group_name_H-M   'P 1'
#
loop_
_entity.id
_entity.type
_entity.pdbx_description
1 polymer ?
#
loop_
_entity_poly.entity_id
_entity_poly.type
_entity_poly.pdbx_seq_one_letter_code
_entity_poly.pdbx_strand_id
1 'polypeptide(L)'
;MQDIINPIDRALLKAELTKEKRLRSTNKSKNEIYIVTAHDSPNVMQEIGRLREVAFRYYGGGTGFPVDIDEYDTMEDAYRQLIVWSPEDEQILGGYRFLCGSDVKFDENGKPILATSHLFNFSEKFIKEILPYTVELGRSFVALEYQSTRSGAKGLFVLDNLWDGLGALSVVDPSLRYYFGKVTMYNTYNQEARNMILYFLGLHFPDADQLITPVYPLETNMDVEKMRSLFPHDNFKDNYKVCLLYTSPSPRDPKT
;
A
#
# COMPACT_ATOMS: atom_id res chain seq x y z
N MET A 1 -19.91 -14.17 -0.32
CA MET A 1 -19.49 -12.79 -0.60
C MET A 1 -20.74 -11.96 -0.84
N GLN A 2 -20.80 -10.76 -0.28
CA GLN A 2 -21.87 -9.81 -0.54
C GLN A 2 -21.62 -9.07 -1.86
N ASP A 3 -22.69 -8.52 -2.46
CA ASP A 3 -22.54 -7.69 -3.65
C ASP A 3 -21.85 -6.36 -3.29
N ILE A 4 -20.98 -5.91 -4.18
CA ILE A 4 -20.30 -4.62 -4.03
C ILE A 4 -21.32 -3.52 -4.36
N ILE A 5 -21.28 -2.40 -3.65
CA ILE A 5 -22.16 -1.24 -3.92
C ILE A 5 -21.97 -0.72 -5.35
N ASN A 6 -22.99 -0.03 -5.85
CA ASN A 6 -22.88 0.72 -7.10
C ASN A 6 -21.88 1.89 -6.97
N PRO A 7 -21.25 2.33 -8.07
CA PRO A 7 -20.44 3.54 -8.07
C PRO A 7 -21.19 4.75 -7.47
N ILE A 8 -20.50 5.53 -6.68
CA ILE A 8 -21.06 6.78 -6.12
C ILE A 8 -21.18 7.83 -7.22
N ASP A 9 -22.24 8.64 -7.14
CA ASP A 9 -22.46 9.73 -8.09
C ASP A 9 -21.26 10.68 -8.15
N ARG A 10 -20.77 10.94 -9.36
CA ARG A 10 -19.59 11.80 -9.60
C ARG A 10 -19.79 13.24 -9.10
N ALA A 11 -21.02 13.75 -9.12
CA ALA A 11 -21.32 15.08 -8.60
C ALA A 11 -21.10 15.16 -7.09
N LEU A 12 -21.42 14.09 -6.34
CA LEU A 12 -21.16 13.99 -4.90
C LEU A 12 -19.65 13.94 -4.61
N LEU A 13 -18.91 13.13 -5.40
CA LEU A 13 -17.45 13.06 -5.25
C LEU A 13 -16.80 14.43 -5.49
N LYS A 14 -17.18 15.10 -6.57
CA LYS A 14 -16.66 16.44 -6.91
C LYS A 14 -16.99 17.49 -5.86
N ALA A 15 -18.17 17.42 -5.25
CA ALA A 15 -18.56 18.34 -4.19
C ALA A 15 -17.70 18.22 -2.93
N GLU A 16 -17.19 17.03 -2.63
CA GLU A 16 -16.33 16.77 -1.47
C GLU A 16 -14.84 17.02 -1.76
N LEU A 17 -14.40 16.97 -3.04
CA LEU A 17 -13.01 17.20 -3.44
C LEU A 17 -12.74 18.71 -3.62
N THR A 18 -12.70 19.42 -2.50
CA THR A 18 -12.49 20.88 -2.49
C THR A 18 -11.02 21.27 -2.66
N LYS A 19 -10.76 22.54 -2.94
CA LYS A 19 -9.39 23.05 -3.12
C LYS A 19 -8.53 22.92 -1.87
N GLU A 20 -9.12 23.01 -0.69
CA GLU A 20 -8.46 22.92 0.61
C GLU A 20 -7.91 21.51 0.87
N LYS A 21 -8.57 20.48 0.32
CA LYS A 21 -8.16 19.08 0.42
C LYS A 21 -7.16 18.67 -0.65
N ARG A 22 -7.01 19.51 -1.66
CA ARG A 22 -6.09 19.25 -2.77
C ARG A 22 -4.64 19.47 -2.33
N LEU A 23 -3.85 18.42 -2.35
CA LEU A 23 -2.43 18.46 -2.03
C LEU A 23 -1.63 19.13 -3.15
N ARG A 24 -1.79 18.65 -4.39
CA ARG A 24 -1.13 19.18 -5.59
C ARG A 24 -1.68 18.59 -6.89
N SER A 25 -1.30 19.15 -8.02
CA SER A 25 -1.41 18.46 -9.32
C SER A 25 -0.24 17.48 -9.49
N THR A 26 -0.48 16.41 -10.26
CA THR A 26 0.55 15.44 -10.61
C THR A 26 1.52 15.97 -11.67
N ASN A 27 2.73 15.41 -11.71
CA ASN A 27 3.72 15.79 -12.72
C ASN A 27 3.35 15.29 -14.12
N LYS A 28 2.55 14.22 -14.22
CA LYS A 28 2.09 13.62 -15.48
C LYS A 28 0.58 13.46 -15.47
N SER A 29 -0.02 13.52 -16.66
CA SER A 29 -1.46 13.27 -16.93
C SER A 29 -2.44 14.28 -16.35
N LYS A 30 -1.98 15.42 -15.82
CA LYS A 30 -2.82 16.51 -15.27
C LYS A 30 -3.84 16.03 -14.22
N ASN A 31 -3.54 14.93 -13.52
CA ASN A 31 -4.35 14.45 -12.42
C ASN A 31 -4.12 15.30 -11.17
N GLU A 32 -4.96 15.12 -10.18
CA GLU A 32 -4.91 15.85 -8.92
C GLU A 32 -4.79 14.88 -7.75
N ILE A 33 -4.03 15.28 -6.75
CA ILE A 33 -3.84 14.48 -5.52
C ILE A 33 -4.60 15.19 -4.41
N TYR A 34 -5.46 14.42 -3.72
CA TYR A 34 -6.24 14.89 -2.58
C TYR A 34 -5.91 14.08 -1.32
N ILE A 35 -6.06 14.73 -0.17
CA ILE A 35 -6.05 14.07 1.13
C ILE A 35 -7.42 14.29 1.75
N VAL A 36 -8.09 13.18 2.11
CA VAL A 36 -9.44 13.18 2.67
C VAL A 36 -9.55 12.20 3.83
N THR A 37 -10.60 12.32 4.63
CA THR A 37 -10.99 11.38 5.67
C THR A 37 -12.45 10.95 5.49
N ALA A 38 -12.88 9.89 6.18
CA ALA A 38 -14.28 9.48 6.19
C ALA A 38 -15.20 10.57 6.78
N HIS A 39 -14.66 11.40 7.69
CA HIS A 39 -15.43 12.45 8.38
C HIS A 39 -15.70 13.67 7.50
N ASP A 40 -14.73 14.05 6.66
CA ASP A 40 -14.85 15.24 5.82
C ASP A 40 -15.29 14.95 4.37
N SER A 41 -15.25 13.69 3.95
CA SER A 41 -15.56 13.25 2.59
C SER A 41 -16.22 11.87 2.58
N PRO A 42 -17.41 11.71 3.18
CA PRO A 42 -18.05 10.40 3.35
C PRO A 42 -18.39 9.72 2.03
N ASN A 43 -18.81 10.44 0.99
CA ASN A 43 -19.09 9.87 -0.33
C ASN A 43 -17.81 9.41 -1.03
N VAL A 44 -16.74 10.22 -0.95
CA VAL A 44 -15.42 9.84 -1.47
C VAL A 44 -14.91 8.60 -0.73
N MET A 45 -15.08 8.50 0.60
CA MET A 45 -14.69 7.32 1.37
C MET A 45 -15.45 6.06 0.94
N GLN A 46 -16.77 6.16 0.69
CA GLN A 46 -17.55 5.04 0.17
C GLN A 46 -17.04 4.57 -1.19
N GLU A 47 -16.72 5.50 -2.10
CA GLU A 47 -16.16 5.14 -3.40
C GLU A 47 -14.76 4.52 -3.29
N ILE A 48 -13.90 5.04 -2.39
CA ILE A 48 -12.61 4.42 -2.07
C ILE A 48 -12.81 2.97 -1.60
N GLY A 49 -13.72 2.74 -0.66
CA GLY A 49 -14.04 1.41 -0.15
C GLY A 49 -14.55 0.46 -1.25
N ARG A 50 -15.39 0.97 -2.14
CA ARG A 50 -15.87 0.21 -3.32
C ARG A 50 -14.72 -0.17 -4.25
N LEU A 51 -13.87 0.78 -4.61
CA LEU A 51 -12.73 0.55 -5.52
C LEU A 51 -11.69 -0.41 -4.93
N ARG A 52 -11.42 -0.31 -3.62
CA ARG A 52 -10.58 -1.25 -2.88
C ARG A 52 -11.15 -2.67 -2.96
N GLU A 53 -12.43 -2.83 -2.65
CA GLU A 53 -13.07 -4.14 -2.67
C GLU A 53 -13.06 -4.73 -4.08
N VAL A 54 -13.35 -3.95 -5.13
CA VAL A 54 -13.24 -4.39 -6.52
C VAL A 54 -11.83 -4.87 -6.85
N ALA A 55 -10.82 -4.04 -6.55
CA ALA A 55 -9.44 -4.33 -6.90
C ALA A 55 -8.88 -5.54 -6.11
N PHE A 56 -9.12 -5.59 -4.80
CA PHE A 56 -8.58 -6.66 -3.95
C PHE A 56 -9.32 -7.98 -4.16
N ARG A 57 -10.65 -7.96 -4.30
CA ARG A 57 -11.46 -9.15 -4.56
C ARG A 57 -11.08 -9.83 -5.86
N TYR A 58 -10.73 -9.05 -6.89
CA TYR A 58 -10.29 -9.59 -8.18
C TYR A 58 -9.06 -10.50 -8.04
N TYR A 59 -8.17 -10.19 -7.10
CA TYR A 59 -6.97 -10.99 -6.80
C TYR A 59 -7.13 -11.94 -5.62
N GLY A 60 -8.35 -12.12 -5.10
CA GLY A 60 -8.63 -13.05 -4.00
C GLY A 60 -8.36 -12.50 -2.59
N GLY A 61 -8.13 -11.19 -2.46
CA GLY A 61 -7.80 -10.52 -1.18
C GLY A 61 -8.87 -9.54 -0.68
N GLY A 62 -10.06 -9.52 -1.29
CA GLY A 62 -11.16 -8.68 -0.83
C GLY A 62 -11.73 -9.12 0.52
N THR A 63 -12.42 -8.21 1.19
CA THR A 63 -13.07 -8.47 2.49
C THR A 63 -14.31 -9.34 2.36
N GLY A 64 -14.92 -9.38 1.17
CA GLY A 64 -16.21 -10.03 0.91
C GLY A 64 -17.43 -9.18 1.29
N PHE A 65 -17.21 -7.96 1.83
CA PHE A 65 -18.23 -6.98 2.16
C PHE A 65 -18.55 -6.07 0.96
N PRO A 66 -19.63 -5.27 1.03
CA PRO A 66 -20.00 -4.34 -0.05
C PRO A 66 -18.95 -3.27 -0.33
N VAL A 67 -18.12 -2.93 0.66
CA VAL A 67 -17.00 -1.97 0.62
C VAL A 67 -15.87 -2.43 1.55
N ASP A 68 -14.62 -2.12 1.22
CA ASP A 68 -13.47 -2.30 2.11
C ASP A 68 -13.24 -1.02 2.92
N ILE A 69 -14.00 -0.90 4.00
CA ILE A 69 -13.86 0.16 5.02
C ILE A 69 -13.80 -0.55 6.38
N ASP A 70 -12.85 -0.17 7.21
CA ASP A 70 -12.67 -0.74 8.56
C ASP A 70 -12.69 0.36 9.64
N GLU A 71 -12.48 -0.04 10.91
CA GLU A 71 -12.45 0.88 12.04
C GLU A 71 -11.38 1.97 11.91
N TYR A 72 -10.25 1.68 11.30
CA TYR A 72 -9.17 2.66 11.10
C TYR A 72 -9.55 3.75 10.09
N ASP A 73 -10.50 3.48 9.20
CA ASP A 73 -11.02 4.48 8.28
C ASP A 73 -12.05 5.41 8.94
N THR A 74 -12.70 4.98 10.07
CA THR A 74 -13.88 5.64 10.64
C THR A 74 -13.76 6.05 12.11
N MET A 75 -12.72 5.61 12.84
CA MET A 75 -12.46 6.01 14.22
C MET A 75 -12.29 7.55 14.34
N GLU A 76 -12.35 8.10 15.54
CA GLU A 76 -12.25 9.56 15.79
C GLU A 76 -10.98 10.17 15.17
N ASP A 77 -9.82 9.57 15.43
CA ASP A 77 -8.55 9.92 14.78
C ASP A 77 -8.32 9.04 13.53
N ALA A 78 -9.24 9.10 12.57
CA ALA A 78 -9.24 8.26 11.39
C ALA A 78 -7.99 8.42 10.54
N TYR A 79 -7.56 7.33 9.92
CA TYR A 79 -6.53 7.37 8.88
C TYR A 79 -6.96 8.26 7.71
N ARG A 80 -6.01 8.95 7.16
CA ARG A 80 -6.19 9.78 5.97
C ARG A 80 -6.08 8.93 4.70
N GLN A 81 -6.77 9.38 3.65
CA GLN A 81 -6.75 8.76 2.33
C GLN A 81 -6.05 9.72 1.37
N LEU A 82 -4.92 9.30 0.82
CA LEU A 82 -4.29 9.97 -0.30
C LEU A 82 -4.82 9.34 -1.58
N ILE A 83 -5.49 10.13 -2.42
CA ILE A 83 -6.08 9.64 -3.67
C ILE A 83 -5.57 10.42 -4.87
N VAL A 84 -5.53 9.74 -6.00
CA VAL A 84 -5.32 10.35 -7.32
C VAL A 84 -6.67 10.44 -8.02
N TRP A 85 -7.07 11.66 -8.33
CA TRP A 85 -8.29 11.99 -9.04
C TRP A 85 -7.98 12.40 -10.48
N SER A 86 -8.73 11.86 -11.45
CA SER A 86 -8.71 12.33 -12.85
C SER A 86 -9.83 13.33 -13.07
N PRO A 87 -9.53 14.63 -13.29
CA PRO A 87 -10.56 15.59 -13.67
C PRO A 87 -11.18 15.32 -15.05
N GLU A 88 -10.43 14.67 -15.94
CA GLU A 88 -10.89 14.28 -17.29
C GLU A 88 -11.92 13.15 -17.23
N ASP A 89 -11.62 12.10 -16.47
CA ASP A 89 -12.48 10.90 -16.39
C ASP A 89 -13.51 11.04 -15.25
N GLU A 90 -13.38 12.06 -14.40
CA GLU A 90 -14.19 12.32 -13.19
C GLU A 90 -14.25 11.10 -12.26
N GLN A 91 -13.08 10.53 -11.92
CA GLN A 91 -13.00 9.33 -11.10
C GLN A 91 -11.69 9.22 -10.33
N ILE A 92 -11.70 8.39 -9.28
CA ILE A 92 -10.53 8.03 -8.48
C ILE A 92 -9.75 6.94 -9.22
N LEU A 93 -8.48 7.19 -9.50
CA LEU A 93 -7.60 6.25 -10.21
C LEU A 93 -6.90 5.27 -9.27
N GLY A 94 -6.67 5.66 -8.03
CA GLY A 94 -6.00 4.86 -7.01
C GLY A 94 -5.74 5.66 -5.75
N GLY A 95 -5.17 5.01 -4.74
CA GLY A 95 -4.90 5.68 -3.48
C GLY A 95 -4.12 4.83 -2.48
N TYR A 96 -3.78 5.49 -1.38
CA TYR A 96 -3.22 4.92 -0.17
C TYR A 96 -4.02 5.36 1.05
N ARG A 97 -4.17 4.48 2.03
CA ARG A 97 -4.50 4.86 3.40
C ARG A 97 -3.20 5.14 4.14
N PHE A 98 -3.15 6.21 4.95
CA PHE A 98 -1.95 6.53 5.69
C PHE A 98 -2.23 7.18 7.05
N LEU A 99 -1.29 7.00 7.98
CA LEU A 99 -1.23 7.69 9.26
C LEU A 99 0.20 8.15 9.53
N CYS A 100 0.37 9.41 9.92
CA CYS A 100 1.68 9.89 10.36
C CYS A 100 1.97 9.38 11.77
N GLY A 101 3.20 8.93 12.00
CA GLY A 101 3.60 8.37 13.29
C GLY A 101 3.52 9.36 14.44
N SER A 102 3.63 10.67 14.16
CA SER A 102 3.38 11.75 15.12
C SER A 102 1.93 11.79 15.64
N ASP A 103 0.98 11.28 14.86
CA ASP A 103 -0.45 11.30 15.17
C ASP A 103 -0.91 9.99 15.85
N VAL A 104 -0.01 9.00 15.95
CA VAL A 104 -0.32 7.68 16.50
C VAL A 104 -0.70 7.78 17.98
N LYS A 105 -1.85 7.22 18.31
CA LYS A 105 -2.29 7.03 19.71
C LYS A 105 -1.79 5.68 20.23
N PHE A 106 -1.76 5.56 21.54
CA PHE A 106 -1.34 4.34 22.24
C PHE A 106 -2.49 3.83 23.11
N ASP A 107 -2.60 2.51 23.19
CA ASP A 107 -3.55 1.88 24.10
C ASP A 107 -3.09 1.98 25.56
N GLU A 108 -3.90 1.45 26.49
CA GLU A 108 -3.61 1.43 27.92
C GLU A 108 -2.33 0.67 28.31
N ASN A 109 -1.86 -0.21 27.42
CA ASN A 109 -0.63 -1.00 27.60
C ASN A 109 0.59 -0.35 26.92
N GLY A 110 0.43 0.84 26.34
CA GLY A 110 1.49 1.54 25.61
C GLY A 110 1.78 0.97 24.22
N LYS A 111 0.87 0.16 23.65
CA LYS A 111 1.00 -0.37 22.30
C LYS A 111 0.45 0.66 21.30
N PRO A 112 1.16 0.94 20.19
CA PRO A 112 0.67 1.88 19.20
C PRO A 112 -0.60 1.35 18.52
N ILE A 113 -1.59 2.21 18.33
CA ILE A 113 -2.84 1.89 17.62
C ILE A 113 -2.61 2.10 16.13
N LEU A 114 -2.07 1.06 15.49
CA LEU A 114 -1.80 1.03 14.05
C LEU A 114 -2.59 -0.10 13.39
N ALA A 115 -2.95 0.08 12.12
CA ALA A 115 -3.60 -0.96 11.34
C ALA A 115 -2.78 -2.25 11.23
N THR A 116 -1.47 -2.17 11.46
CA THR A 116 -0.55 -3.31 11.47
C THR A 116 -0.26 -3.87 12.87
N SER A 117 -0.76 -3.26 13.95
CA SER A 117 -0.42 -3.66 15.33
C SER A 117 -0.89 -5.07 15.72
N HIS A 118 -1.87 -5.63 15.01
CA HIS A 118 -2.29 -7.02 15.21
C HIS A 118 -1.38 -8.04 14.50
N LEU A 119 -0.53 -7.59 13.57
CA LEU A 119 0.40 -8.43 12.79
C LEU A 119 1.83 -8.39 13.32
N PHE A 120 2.22 -7.27 13.94
CA PHE A 120 3.61 -7.01 14.30
C PHE A 120 3.76 -6.57 15.75
N ASN A 121 4.91 -6.94 16.33
CA ASN A 121 5.45 -6.36 17.54
C ASN A 121 6.45 -5.27 17.15
N PHE A 122 6.40 -4.14 17.85
CA PHE A 122 7.28 -3.00 17.64
C PHE A 122 8.24 -2.88 18.82
N SER A 123 9.54 -2.73 18.55
CA SER A 123 10.52 -2.52 19.60
C SER A 123 10.37 -1.13 20.23
N GLU A 124 10.88 -0.94 21.45
CA GLU A 124 10.92 0.38 22.08
C GLU A 124 11.70 1.39 21.23
N LYS A 125 12.80 0.95 20.60
CA LYS A 125 13.60 1.78 19.70
C LYS A 125 12.76 2.26 18.52
N PHE A 126 11.99 1.36 17.89
CA PHE A 126 11.09 1.75 16.82
C PHE A 126 10.08 2.79 17.28
N ILE A 127 9.40 2.54 18.41
CA ILE A 127 8.35 3.40 18.94
C ILE A 127 8.88 4.80 19.27
N LYS A 128 10.06 4.88 19.92
CA LYS A 128 10.60 6.15 20.44
C LYS A 128 11.38 6.95 19.41
N GLU A 129 12.14 6.27 18.52
CA GLU A 129 13.13 6.92 17.66
C GLU A 129 12.74 6.94 16.19
N ILE A 130 11.90 6.00 15.73
CA ILE A 130 11.58 5.83 14.30
C ILE A 130 10.13 6.23 14.01
N LEU A 131 9.17 5.71 14.79
CA LEU A 131 7.75 5.91 14.56
C LEU A 131 7.36 7.40 14.44
N PRO A 132 7.84 8.34 15.27
CA PRO A 132 7.48 9.75 15.15
C PRO A 132 7.79 10.39 13.79
N TYR A 133 8.77 9.82 13.07
CA TYR A 133 9.21 10.28 11.74
C TYR A 133 8.75 9.37 10.60
N THR A 134 7.78 8.50 10.87
CA THR A 134 7.31 7.45 9.95
C THR A 134 5.89 7.76 9.47
N VAL A 135 5.59 7.40 8.23
CA VAL A 135 4.22 7.29 7.73
C VAL A 135 3.89 5.80 7.57
N GLU A 136 2.87 5.32 8.29
CA GLU A 136 2.28 4.01 8.00
C GLU A 136 1.42 4.11 6.75
N LEU A 137 1.67 3.21 5.78
CA LEU A 137 0.94 3.08 4.54
C LEU A 137 0.17 1.76 4.51
N GLY A 138 -1.08 1.82 4.06
CA GLY A 138 -1.89 0.63 3.89
C GLY A 138 -2.90 0.79 2.75
N ARG A 139 -3.63 -0.28 2.47
CA ARG A 139 -4.72 -0.29 1.51
C ARG A 139 -4.36 0.37 0.17
N SER A 140 -3.10 0.17 -0.31
CA SER A 140 -2.69 0.68 -1.61
C SER A 140 -3.48 0.00 -2.71
N PHE A 141 -4.07 0.78 -3.61
CA PHE A 141 -4.82 0.26 -4.74
C PHE A 141 -4.67 1.16 -5.97
N VAL A 142 -4.78 0.53 -7.12
CA VAL A 142 -5.07 1.17 -8.41
C VAL A 142 -6.42 0.62 -8.85
N ALA A 143 -7.30 1.47 -9.35
CA ALA A 143 -8.60 1.03 -9.84
C ALA A 143 -8.41 -0.02 -10.96
N LEU A 144 -9.20 -1.10 -10.92
CA LEU A 144 -8.96 -2.31 -11.71
C LEU A 144 -8.84 -2.04 -13.22
N GLU A 145 -9.60 -1.09 -13.72
CA GLU A 145 -9.58 -0.67 -15.12
C GLU A 145 -8.23 -0.05 -15.58
N TYR A 146 -7.44 0.46 -14.62
CA TYR A 146 -6.11 1.04 -14.87
C TYR A 146 -4.94 0.08 -14.58
N GLN A 147 -5.21 -1.16 -14.14
CA GLN A 147 -4.17 -2.16 -13.85
C GLN A 147 -3.74 -2.96 -15.08
N SER A 148 -4.54 -2.97 -16.14
CA SER A 148 -4.24 -3.78 -17.33
C SER A 148 -3.32 -3.07 -18.30
N THR A 149 -2.53 -3.85 -19.06
CA THR A 149 -1.76 -3.36 -20.19
C THR A 149 -2.63 -2.75 -21.30
N ARG A 150 -3.95 -3.00 -21.26
CA ARG A 150 -4.93 -2.43 -22.19
C ARG A 150 -5.21 -0.95 -21.92
N SER A 151 -5.00 -0.48 -20.70
CA SER A 151 -5.10 0.96 -20.34
C SER A 151 -3.91 1.80 -20.85
N GLY A 152 -2.91 1.16 -21.47
CA GLY A 152 -1.77 1.84 -22.09
C GLY A 152 -0.97 2.70 -21.10
N ALA A 153 -0.54 3.87 -21.54
CA ALA A 153 0.23 4.80 -20.73
C ALA A 153 -0.52 5.34 -19.50
N LYS A 154 -1.86 5.42 -19.53
CA LYS A 154 -2.66 5.91 -18.39
C LYS A 154 -2.43 5.06 -17.14
N GLY A 155 -2.41 3.73 -17.25
CA GLY A 155 -2.18 2.83 -16.11
C GLY A 155 -0.81 2.98 -15.47
N LEU A 156 0.24 3.16 -16.27
CA LEU A 156 1.60 3.41 -15.76
C LEU A 156 1.68 4.74 -15.01
N PHE A 157 0.99 5.76 -15.48
CA PHE A 157 1.00 7.07 -14.82
C PHE A 157 0.26 7.09 -13.47
N VAL A 158 -0.68 6.18 -13.23
CA VAL A 158 -1.34 6.11 -11.92
C VAL A 158 -0.34 5.76 -10.81
N LEU A 159 0.55 4.79 -11.05
CA LEU A 159 1.60 4.46 -10.09
C LEU A 159 2.58 5.62 -9.89
N ASP A 160 3.03 6.26 -10.97
CA ASP A 160 3.88 7.46 -10.88
C ASP A 160 3.19 8.57 -10.08
N ASN A 161 1.90 8.79 -10.29
CA ASN A 161 1.12 9.81 -9.59
C ASN A 161 0.94 9.49 -8.10
N LEU A 162 0.80 8.21 -7.74
CA LEU A 162 0.77 7.77 -6.34
C LEU A 162 2.11 8.03 -5.64
N TRP A 163 3.24 7.80 -6.33
CA TRP A 163 4.56 8.16 -5.84
C TRP A 163 4.76 9.67 -5.73
N ASP A 164 4.23 10.47 -6.67
CA ASP A 164 4.19 11.94 -6.56
C ASP A 164 3.48 12.38 -5.26
N GLY A 165 2.38 11.70 -4.92
CA GLY A 165 1.64 11.95 -3.67
C GLY A 165 2.44 11.64 -2.42
N LEU A 166 3.09 10.48 -2.37
CA LEU A 166 3.94 10.11 -1.24
C LEU A 166 5.11 11.08 -1.10
N GLY A 167 5.77 11.43 -2.21
CA GLY A 167 6.83 12.43 -2.20
C GLY A 167 6.36 13.80 -1.69
N ALA A 168 5.12 14.18 -2.01
CA ALA A 168 4.55 15.44 -1.52
C ALA A 168 4.32 15.45 0.00
N LEU A 169 4.02 14.30 0.64
CA LEU A 169 3.90 14.23 2.11
C LEU A 169 5.20 14.65 2.80
N SER A 170 6.37 14.22 2.30
CA SER A 170 7.66 14.62 2.88
C SER A 170 8.05 16.08 2.61
N VAL A 171 7.38 16.73 1.65
CA VAL A 171 7.52 18.18 1.43
C VAL A 171 6.64 18.97 2.40
N VAL A 172 5.42 18.48 2.66
CA VAL A 172 4.48 19.10 3.62
C VAL A 172 4.99 18.94 5.05
N ASP A 173 5.53 17.79 5.37
CA ASP A 173 6.16 17.51 6.66
C ASP A 173 7.63 17.09 6.45
N PRO A 174 8.58 18.05 6.53
CA PRO A 174 10.00 17.76 6.35
C PRO A 174 10.64 16.90 7.45
N SER A 175 9.92 16.61 8.54
CA SER A 175 10.39 15.70 9.58
C SER A 175 10.29 14.24 9.17
N LEU A 176 9.43 13.92 8.20
CA LEU A 176 9.23 12.55 7.72
C LEU A 176 10.49 11.98 7.07
N ARG A 177 10.86 10.77 7.47
CA ARG A 177 12.08 10.07 7.05
C ARG A 177 11.80 8.66 6.56
N TYR A 178 10.72 8.04 7.05
CA TYR A 178 10.45 6.63 6.83
C TYR A 178 9.02 6.42 6.32
N TYR A 179 8.87 5.43 5.46
CA TYR A 179 7.58 4.87 5.09
C TYR A 179 7.55 3.42 5.57
N PHE A 180 6.49 3.05 6.25
CA PHE A 180 6.27 1.71 6.76
C PHE A 180 4.96 1.15 6.21
N GLY A 181 4.95 -0.12 5.83
CA GLY A 181 3.75 -0.78 5.36
C GLY A 181 4.00 -2.25 5.12
N LYS A 182 2.94 -3.02 4.96
CA LYS A 182 3.01 -4.44 4.64
C LYS A 182 2.64 -4.72 3.19
N VAL A 183 3.28 -5.72 2.61
CA VAL A 183 2.91 -6.30 1.32
C VAL A 183 2.29 -7.67 1.57
N THR A 184 1.14 -7.94 0.95
CA THR A 184 0.48 -9.24 1.04
C THR A 184 0.97 -10.14 -0.10
N MET A 185 1.44 -11.33 0.25
CA MET A 185 1.72 -12.40 -0.70
C MET A 185 0.66 -13.49 -0.52
N TYR A 186 -0.15 -13.72 -1.56
CA TYR A 186 -1.25 -14.69 -1.49
C TYR A 186 -0.72 -16.13 -1.51
N ASN A 187 -1.46 -17.05 -0.90
CA ASN A 187 -1.11 -18.48 -0.89
C ASN A 187 -1.09 -19.11 -2.29
N THR A 188 -1.73 -18.47 -3.25
CA THR A 188 -1.73 -18.86 -4.67
C THR A 188 -0.45 -18.51 -5.41
N TYR A 189 0.42 -17.68 -4.83
CA TYR A 189 1.71 -17.34 -5.44
C TYR A 189 2.61 -18.57 -5.47
N ASN A 190 3.46 -18.63 -6.51
CA ASN A 190 4.49 -19.65 -6.59
C ASN A 190 5.37 -19.60 -5.35
N GLN A 191 5.39 -20.70 -4.58
CA GLN A 191 6.10 -20.76 -3.29
C GLN A 191 7.61 -20.62 -3.46
N GLU A 192 8.17 -21.14 -4.55
CA GLU A 192 9.60 -21.03 -4.82
C GLU A 192 9.98 -19.57 -5.11
N ALA A 193 9.22 -18.87 -5.97
CA ALA A 193 9.41 -17.45 -6.24
C ALA A 193 9.26 -16.61 -4.97
N ARG A 194 8.26 -16.90 -4.13
CA ARG A 194 8.10 -16.25 -2.82
C ARG A 194 9.32 -16.47 -1.93
N ASN A 195 9.80 -17.70 -1.82
CA ASN A 195 10.96 -18.04 -0.99
C ASN A 195 12.23 -17.35 -1.50
N MET A 196 12.40 -17.23 -2.83
CA MET A 196 13.50 -16.47 -3.42
C MET A 196 13.46 -14.98 -3.05
N ILE A 197 12.27 -14.35 -3.12
CA ILE A 197 12.09 -12.95 -2.72
C ILE A 197 12.43 -12.79 -1.23
N LEU A 198 11.90 -13.65 -0.36
CA LEU A 198 12.16 -13.58 1.08
C LEU A 198 13.64 -13.79 1.41
N TYR A 199 14.30 -14.75 0.76
CA TYR A 199 15.73 -14.98 0.93
C TYR A 199 16.56 -13.77 0.48
N PHE A 200 16.26 -13.23 -0.70
CA PHE A 200 16.91 -12.03 -1.25
C PHE A 200 16.76 -10.83 -0.30
N LEU A 201 15.56 -10.59 0.21
CA LEU A 201 15.31 -9.49 1.14
C LEU A 201 16.05 -9.70 2.46
N GLY A 202 16.04 -10.90 3.02
CA GLY A 202 16.77 -11.22 4.24
C GLY A 202 18.28 -11.10 4.10
N LEU A 203 18.82 -11.37 2.90
CA LEU A 203 20.24 -11.25 2.59
C LEU A 203 20.70 -9.79 2.50
N HIS A 204 19.88 -8.93 1.87
CA HIS A 204 20.29 -7.55 1.54
C HIS A 204 19.70 -6.47 2.45
N PHE A 205 18.62 -6.79 3.15
CA PHE A 205 17.90 -5.83 4.01
C PHE A 205 17.53 -6.48 5.36
N PRO A 206 18.51 -7.02 6.10
CA PRO A 206 18.22 -7.61 7.41
C PRO A 206 17.80 -6.51 8.40
N ASP A 207 16.79 -6.81 9.23
CA ASP A 207 16.44 -5.99 10.38
C ASP A 207 17.33 -6.39 11.58
N ALA A 208 18.57 -5.89 11.57
CA ALA A 208 19.55 -6.24 12.60
C ALA A 208 19.15 -5.75 14.01
N ASP A 209 18.38 -4.68 14.09
CA ASP A 209 17.88 -4.10 15.34
C ASP A 209 16.58 -4.75 15.82
N GLN A 210 15.98 -5.62 15.03
CA GLN A 210 14.67 -6.22 15.30
C GLN A 210 13.60 -5.15 15.62
N LEU A 211 13.58 -4.11 14.81
CA LEU A 211 12.70 -2.96 14.99
C LEU A 211 11.22 -3.37 14.94
N ILE A 212 10.89 -4.28 14.02
CA ILE A 212 9.54 -4.77 13.77
C ILE A 212 9.60 -6.28 13.56
N THR A 213 8.91 -7.03 14.40
CA THR A 213 8.88 -8.49 14.29
C THR A 213 7.45 -9.00 14.14
N PRO A 214 7.20 -10.06 13.36
CA PRO A 214 5.85 -10.61 13.21
C PRO A 214 5.36 -11.23 14.52
N VAL A 215 4.06 -11.07 14.84
CA VAL A 215 3.41 -11.77 15.95
C VAL A 215 3.42 -13.29 15.68
N TYR A 216 3.14 -13.66 14.43
CA TYR A 216 3.18 -15.04 13.96
C TYR A 216 4.22 -15.15 12.84
N PRO A 217 5.44 -15.62 13.13
CA PRO A 217 6.46 -15.81 12.12
C PRO A 217 6.00 -16.76 11.01
N LEU A 218 6.31 -16.41 9.76
CA LEU A 218 6.01 -17.28 8.64
C LEU A 218 6.96 -18.48 8.63
N GLU A 219 6.41 -19.68 8.77
CA GLU A 219 7.14 -20.91 8.51
C GLU A 219 7.30 -21.12 7.00
N THR A 220 8.53 -21.21 6.54
CA THR A 220 8.85 -21.45 5.14
C THR A 220 9.53 -22.80 4.97
N ASN A 221 9.06 -23.61 4.03
CA ASN A 221 9.77 -24.81 3.58
C ASN A 221 10.87 -24.41 2.58
N MET A 222 11.79 -23.54 3.01
CA MET A 222 12.84 -23.00 2.16
C MET A 222 14.07 -23.92 2.20
N ASP A 223 14.50 -24.39 1.05
CA ASP A 223 15.80 -25.04 0.88
C ASP A 223 16.89 -23.96 0.85
N VAL A 224 17.51 -23.73 2.01
CA VAL A 224 18.52 -22.67 2.20
C VAL A 224 19.77 -22.92 1.34
N GLU A 225 20.20 -24.19 1.14
CA GLU A 225 21.36 -24.50 0.30
C GLU A 225 21.07 -24.18 -1.17
N LYS A 226 19.86 -24.52 -1.65
CA LYS A 226 19.42 -24.14 -2.98
C LYS A 226 19.40 -22.62 -3.13
N MET A 227 18.84 -21.88 -2.15
CA MET A 227 18.81 -20.42 -2.20
C MET A 227 20.23 -19.83 -2.22
N ARG A 228 21.13 -20.33 -1.38
CA ARG A 228 22.53 -19.91 -1.37
C ARG A 228 23.22 -20.13 -2.72
N SER A 229 22.94 -21.23 -3.39
CA SER A 229 23.49 -21.51 -4.72
C SER A 229 22.91 -20.61 -5.82
N LEU A 230 21.65 -20.16 -5.67
CA LEU A 230 21.00 -19.25 -6.61
C LEU A 230 21.48 -17.80 -6.46
N PHE A 231 21.88 -17.41 -5.24
CA PHE A 231 22.35 -16.07 -4.92
C PHE A 231 23.84 -16.07 -4.49
N PRO A 232 24.76 -16.46 -5.41
CA PRO A 232 26.17 -16.64 -5.08
C PRO A 232 26.98 -15.34 -5.02
N HIS A 233 26.35 -14.21 -5.34
CA HIS A 233 27.05 -12.93 -5.46
C HIS A 233 27.06 -12.19 -4.12
N ASP A 234 28.15 -11.47 -3.85
CA ASP A 234 28.29 -10.64 -2.64
C ASP A 234 27.65 -9.26 -2.79
N ASN A 235 27.13 -8.92 -3.98
CA ASN A 235 26.56 -7.62 -4.25
C ASN A 235 25.07 -7.64 -4.60
N PHE A 236 24.38 -6.59 -4.20
CA PHE A 236 22.95 -6.41 -4.42
C PHE A 236 22.55 -6.48 -5.90
N LYS A 237 23.29 -5.79 -6.78
CA LYS A 237 22.89 -5.60 -8.18
C LYS A 237 22.77 -6.91 -8.95
N ASP A 238 23.72 -7.82 -8.73
CA ASP A 238 23.73 -9.09 -9.45
C ASP A 238 22.73 -10.08 -8.85
N ASN A 239 22.59 -10.13 -7.51
CA ASN A 239 21.53 -10.89 -6.86
C ASN A 239 20.13 -10.36 -7.22
N TYR A 240 19.95 -9.04 -7.40
CA TYR A 240 18.69 -8.46 -7.85
C TYR A 240 18.30 -8.93 -9.26
N LYS A 241 19.26 -9.03 -10.20
CA LYS A 241 19.02 -9.59 -11.53
C LYS A 241 18.56 -11.04 -11.45
N VAL A 242 19.20 -11.85 -10.60
CA VAL A 242 18.80 -13.26 -10.38
C VAL A 242 17.37 -13.29 -9.83
N CYS A 243 17.06 -12.51 -8.79
CA CYS A 243 15.73 -12.44 -8.21
C CYS A 243 14.67 -12.08 -9.27
N LEU A 244 14.89 -11.04 -10.08
CA LEU A 244 13.96 -10.63 -11.14
C LEU A 244 13.79 -11.71 -12.22
N LEU A 245 14.87 -12.38 -12.63
CA LEU A 245 14.82 -13.42 -13.66
C LEU A 245 13.86 -14.56 -13.30
N TYR A 246 13.86 -14.96 -12.02
CA TYR A 246 13.06 -16.09 -11.54
C TYR A 246 11.69 -15.71 -10.98
N THR A 247 11.49 -14.46 -10.60
CA THR A 247 10.25 -14.01 -9.93
C THR A 247 9.36 -13.13 -10.79
N SER A 248 9.90 -12.53 -11.88
CA SER A 248 9.09 -11.78 -12.83
C SER A 248 8.31 -12.72 -13.77
N PRO A 249 7.05 -12.38 -14.10
CA PRO A 249 6.28 -13.17 -15.05
C PRO A 249 7.00 -13.21 -16.40
N SER A 250 7.17 -14.41 -16.94
CA SER A 250 7.71 -14.58 -18.29
C SER A 250 6.73 -14.01 -19.32
N PRO A 251 7.22 -13.35 -20.40
CA PRO A 251 6.35 -12.98 -21.51
C PRO A 251 5.64 -14.18 -22.18
N ARG A 252 6.11 -15.41 -21.89
CA ARG A 252 5.54 -16.66 -22.39
C ARG A 252 4.55 -17.30 -21.41
N ASP A 253 4.48 -16.82 -20.16
CA ASP A 253 3.51 -17.35 -19.22
C ASP A 253 2.11 -16.97 -19.69
N PRO A 254 1.15 -17.92 -19.71
CA PRO A 254 -0.22 -17.59 -20.05
C PRO A 254 -0.69 -16.50 -19.08
N LYS A 255 -1.22 -15.42 -19.63
CA LYS A 255 -1.77 -14.32 -18.82
C LYS A 255 -2.91 -14.89 -17.99
N THR A 256 -2.66 -15.04 -16.69
CA THR A 256 -3.71 -15.29 -15.71
C THR A 256 -4.57 -14.05 -15.51
#